data_f4297ff325dbb476d477a417c440af4c
#
_entry.id   f4297ff325dbb476d477a417c440af4c
#
_cell.length_a   1.000
_cell.length_b   1.000
_cell.length_c   1.000
_cell.angle_alpha   90.00
_cell.angle_beta   90.00
_cell.angle_gamma   90.00
#
_symmetry.space_group_name_H-M   'P 1'
#
loop_
_entity.id
_entity.type
_entity.pdbx_description
1 polymer ?
#
loop_
_entity_poly.entity_id
_entity_poly.type
_entity_poly.pdbx_seq_one_letter_code
_entity_poly.pdbx_strand_id
1 'polypeptide(L)'
;MKGRTPLVIVDELPVPPDAYTRVLLEAVRRDETRALALIEQHSIDWPLDRMALLDKLILTLATSELLMDEAPPRAVVLDEAVELAKTYSTEGSPSFVNGVLSAIADDIIH
;
A
#
# COMPACT_ATOMS: atom_id res chain seq x y z
N MET A 1 -12.23 -8.56 -4.32
CA MET A 1 -12.93 -9.40 -3.35
C MET A 1 -13.28 -8.59 -2.13
N LYS A 2 -14.55 -8.45 -1.91
CA LYS A 2 -15.04 -7.64 -0.82
C LYS A 2 -14.65 -8.29 0.51
N GLY A 3 -14.08 -7.51 1.40
CA GLY A 3 -13.69 -7.98 2.73
C GLY A 3 -12.32 -8.63 2.84
N ARG A 4 -11.61 -8.83 1.73
CA ARG A 4 -10.26 -9.40 1.80
C ARG A 4 -9.26 -8.31 2.16
N THR A 5 -8.34 -8.64 3.06
CA THR A 5 -7.25 -7.75 3.48
C THR A 5 -5.91 -8.35 3.07
N PRO A 6 -4.82 -7.56 3.07
CA PRO A 6 -3.48 -8.10 2.78
C PRO A 6 -3.10 -9.27 3.69
N LEU A 7 -3.51 -9.24 4.97
CA LEU A 7 -3.20 -10.33 5.90
C LEU A 7 -3.91 -11.62 5.53
N VAL A 8 -5.18 -11.53 5.11
CA VAL A 8 -5.93 -12.71 4.68
C VAL A 8 -5.28 -13.31 3.44
N ILE A 9 -4.86 -12.47 2.50
CA ILE A 9 -4.22 -12.93 1.27
C ILE A 9 -2.90 -13.64 1.55
N VAL A 10 -2.07 -13.13 2.47
CA VAL A 10 -0.78 -13.75 2.78
C VAL A 10 -0.94 -15.11 3.44
N ASP A 11 -2.01 -15.30 4.22
CA ASP A 11 -2.27 -16.60 4.85
C ASP A 11 -2.59 -17.69 3.83
N GLU A 12 -2.97 -17.29 2.61
CA GLU A 12 -3.28 -18.21 1.51
C GLU A 12 -2.06 -18.50 0.62
N LEU A 13 -0.91 -17.89 0.89
CA LEU A 13 0.29 -18.11 0.08
C LEU A 13 0.86 -19.51 0.33
N PRO A 14 1.40 -20.15 -0.72
CA PRO A 14 1.94 -21.51 -0.60
C PRO A 14 3.28 -21.58 0.13
N VAL A 15 3.97 -20.45 0.29
CA VAL A 15 5.27 -20.39 0.98
C VAL A 15 5.20 -19.37 2.11
N PRO A 16 5.93 -19.62 3.22
CA PRO A 16 5.95 -18.65 4.33
C PRO A 16 6.61 -17.35 3.89
N PRO A 17 6.09 -16.20 4.31
CA PRO A 17 6.75 -14.93 4.06
C PRO A 17 8.06 -14.82 4.84
N ASP A 18 9.01 -14.04 4.33
CA ASP A 18 10.27 -13.80 5.03
C ASP A 18 10.06 -12.88 6.25
N ALA A 19 11.14 -12.64 7.01
CA ALA A 19 11.06 -11.88 8.25
C ALA A 19 10.58 -10.44 8.01
N TYR A 20 11.05 -9.79 6.95
CA TYR A 20 10.63 -8.42 6.65
C TYR A 20 9.17 -8.37 6.25
N THR A 21 8.71 -9.33 5.46
CA THR A 21 7.31 -9.43 5.07
C THR A 21 6.42 -9.55 6.30
N ARG A 22 6.84 -10.33 7.31
CA ARG A 22 6.09 -10.45 8.55
C ARG A 22 6.01 -9.14 9.31
N VAL A 23 7.13 -8.40 9.37
CA VAL A 23 7.16 -7.08 9.99
C VAL A 23 6.21 -6.12 9.29
N LEU A 24 6.23 -6.13 7.95
CA LEU A 24 5.35 -5.28 7.15
C LEU A 24 3.87 -5.65 7.36
N LEU A 25 3.56 -6.93 7.41
CA LEU A 25 2.18 -7.37 7.63
C LEU A 25 1.66 -7.02 9.02
N GLU A 26 2.54 -7.03 10.02
CA GLU A 26 2.17 -6.54 11.35
C GLU A 26 1.92 -5.03 11.33
N ALA A 27 2.71 -4.29 10.54
CA ALA A 27 2.47 -2.87 10.36
C ALA A 27 1.11 -2.60 9.70
N VAL A 28 0.75 -3.40 8.69
CA VAL A 28 -0.56 -3.32 8.05
C VAL A 28 -1.66 -3.60 9.06
N ARG A 29 -1.51 -4.65 9.85
CA ARG A 29 -2.49 -5.01 10.88
C ARG A 29 -2.72 -3.87 11.87
N ARG A 30 -1.63 -3.26 12.32
CA ARG A 30 -1.68 -2.17 13.30
C ARG A 30 -2.29 -0.90 12.72
N ASP A 31 -1.90 -0.56 11.48
CA ASP A 31 -2.19 0.74 10.89
C ASP A 31 -3.16 0.72 9.70
N GLU A 32 -3.81 -0.41 9.41
CA GLU A 32 -4.67 -0.54 8.23
C GLU A 32 -5.75 0.54 8.16
N THR A 33 -6.45 0.79 9.25
CA THR A 33 -7.51 1.79 9.29
C THR A 33 -6.95 3.18 8.97
N ARG A 34 -5.81 3.52 9.55
CA ARG A 34 -5.15 4.79 9.30
C ARG A 34 -4.65 4.89 7.87
N ALA A 35 -4.08 3.79 7.35
CA ALA A 35 -3.60 3.75 5.97
C ALA A 35 -4.74 3.97 4.99
N LEU A 36 -5.86 3.29 5.17
CA LEU A 36 -7.03 3.44 4.29
C LEU A 36 -7.60 4.87 4.36
N ALA A 37 -7.60 5.48 5.54
CA ALA A 37 -8.07 6.86 5.67
C ALA A 37 -7.15 7.82 4.90
N LEU A 38 -5.85 7.63 4.96
CA LEU A 38 -4.89 8.45 4.21
C LEU A 38 -5.04 8.25 2.70
N ILE A 39 -5.24 7.02 2.26
CA ILE A 39 -5.45 6.72 0.84
C ILE A 39 -6.72 7.42 0.34
N GLU A 40 -7.81 7.30 1.09
CA GLU A 40 -9.06 7.94 0.73
C GLU A 40 -8.93 9.46 0.67
N GLN A 41 -8.22 10.05 1.63
CA GLN A 41 -7.99 11.48 1.69
C GLN A 41 -7.20 11.99 0.47
N HIS A 42 -6.27 11.21 -0.04
CA HIS A 42 -5.36 11.63 -1.11
C HIS A 42 -5.69 11.07 -2.49
N SER A 43 -6.70 10.21 -2.61
CA SER A 43 -7.19 9.75 -3.92
C SER A 43 -8.50 10.45 -4.25
N ILE A 44 -8.41 11.75 -4.50
CA ILE A 44 -9.55 12.67 -4.58
C ILE A 44 -10.61 12.23 -5.58
N ASP A 45 -10.20 11.82 -6.77
CA ASP A 45 -11.12 11.48 -7.85
C ASP A 45 -11.45 9.99 -7.94
N TRP A 46 -10.98 9.19 -6.96
CA TRP A 46 -11.12 7.74 -7.06
C TRP A 46 -11.44 7.12 -5.70
N PRO A 47 -12.72 6.94 -5.38
CA PRO A 47 -13.12 6.34 -4.10
C PRO A 47 -12.55 4.94 -3.90
N LEU A 48 -12.35 4.55 -2.64
CA LEU A 48 -11.80 3.22 -2.31
C LEU A 48 -12.61 2.09 -2.92
N ASP A 49 -13.92 2.20 -2.95
CA ASP A 49 -14.80 1.16 -3.46
C ASP A 49 -14.76 1.02 -4.99
N ARG A 50 -14.20 2.00 -5.69
CA ARG A 50 -14.02 1.95 -7.15
C ARG A 50 -12.58 1.67 -7.55
N MET A 51 -11.70 1.59 -6.58
CA MET A 51 -10.28 1.35 -6.83
C MET A 51 -10.07 -0.12 -7.17
N ALA A 52 -9.20 -0.39 -8.15
CA ALA A 52 -8.82 -1.77 -8.46
C ALA A 52 -8.23 -2.43 -7.21
N LEU A 53 -8.57 -3.69 -6.99
CA LEU A 53 -8.11 -4.42 -5.80
C LEU A 53 -6.59 -4.38 -5.65
N LEU A 54 -5.85 -4.61 -6.75
CA LEU A 54 -4.39 -4.60 -6.69
C LEU A 54 -3.83 -3.24 -6.33
N ASP A 55 -4.42 -2.17 -6.88
CA ASP A 55 -3.99 -0.81 -6.52
C ASP A 55 -4.22 -0.54 -5.05
N LYS A 56 -5.37 -0.93 -4.53
CA LYS A 56 -5.72 -0.76 -3.12
C LYS A 56 -4.76 -1.54 -2.21
N LEU A 57 -4.42 -2.77 -2.59
CA LEU A 57 -3.46 -3.58 -1.84
C LEU A 57 -2.07 -2.96 -1.84
N ILE A 58 -1.59 -2.53 -3.00
CA ILE A 58 -0.28 -1.90 -3.13
C ILE A 58 -0.23 -0.61 -2.29
N LEU A 59 -1.25 0.22 -2.40
CA LEU A 59 -1.33 1.46 -1.63
C LEU A 59 -1.38 1.20 -0.13
N THR A 60 -2.14 0.20 0.30
CA THR A 60 -2.26 -0.14 1.71
C THR A 60 -0.92 -0.61 2.27
N LEU A 61 -0.24 -1.50 1.55
CA LEU A 61 1.07 -2.00 1.98
C LEU A 61 2.11 -0.88 2.04
N ALA A 62 2.18 -0.07 1.00
CA ALA A 62 3.18 1.00 0.93
C ALA A 62 2.91 2.08 1.99
N THR A 63 1.65 2.45 2.19
CA THR A 63 1.30 3.45 3.21
C THR A 63 1.62 2.93 4.60
N SER A 64 1.32 1.68 4.89
CA SER A 64 1.67 1.06 6.17
C SER A 64 3.17 1.03 6.39
N GLU A 65 3.94 0.78 5.33
CA GLU A 65 5.40 0.81 5.39
C GLU A 65 5.91 2.21 5.70
N LEU A 66 5.33 3.24 5.08
CA LEU A 66 5.69 4.63 5.36
C LEU A 66 5.37 5.03 6.81
N LEU A 67 4.37 4.40 7.42
CA LEU A 67 3.97 4.69 8.80
C LEU A 67 4.81 3.96 9.85
N MET A 68 5.67 3.05 9.45
CA MET A 68 6.53 2.32 10.38
C MET A 68 7.51 3.27 11.08
N ASP A 69 7.83 2.97 12.35
CA ASP A 69 8.79 3.77 13.11
C ASP A 69 10.17 3.80 12.46
N GLU A 70 10.59 2.66 11.90
CA GLU A 70 11.85 2.56 11.18
C GLU A 70 11.56 2.28 9.70
N ALA A 71 10.83 3.19 9.08
CA ALA A 71 10.47 3.05 7.69
C ALA A 71 11.69 3.11 6.77
N PRO A 72 11.68 2.34 5.66
CA PRO A 72 12.68 2.55 4.61
C PRO A 72 12.60 3.97 4.06
N PRO A 73 13.64 4.44 3.34
CA PRO A 73 13.56 5.74 2.69
C PRO A 73 12.34 5.84 1.78
N ARG A 74 11.72 7.01 1.80
CA ARG A 74 10.52 7.30 1.02
C ARG A 74 10.65 6.88 -0.44
N ALA A 75 11.76 7.22 -1.09
CA ALA A 75 11.98 6.91 -2.49
C ALA A 75 11.94 5.40 -2.75
N VAL A 76 12.48 4.61 -1.83
CA VAL A 76 12.49 3.14 -1.95
C VAL A 76 11.06 2.59 -1.90
N VAL A 77 10.27 3.06 -0.93
CA VAL A 77 8.88 2.61 -0.78
C VAL A 77 8.07 2.94 -2.02
N LEU A 78 8.19 4.16 -2.53
CA LEU A 78 7.47 4.60 -3.72
C LEU A 78 7.90 3.83 -4.97
N ASP A 79 9.20 3.65 -5.16
CA ASP A 79 9.73 2.92 -6.31
C ASP A 79 9.25 1.48 -6.35
N GLU A 80 9.26 0.80 -5.21
CA GLU A 80 8.78 -0.59 -5.12
C GLU A 80 7.29 -0.69 -5.41
N ALA A 81 6.49 0.24 -4.89
CA ALA A 81 5.05 0.27 -5.14
C ALA A 81 4.74 0.49 -6.62
N VAL A 82 5.45 1.41 -7.25
CA VAL A 82 5.30 1.69 -8.68
C VAL A 82 5.68 0.47 -9.53
N GLU A 83 6.76 -0.23 -9.17
CA GLU A 83 7.17 -1.46 -9.88
C GLU A 83 6.13 -2.55 -9.74
N LEU A 84 5.54 -2.73 -8.56
CA LEU A 84 4.45 -3.69 -8.36
C LEU A 84 3.24 -3.33 -9.23
N ALA A 85 2.91 -2.05 -9.32
CA ALA A 85 1.79 -1.61 -10.15
C ALA A 85 2.06 -1.85 -11.63
N LYS A 86 3.29 -1.62 -12.10
CA LYS A 86 3.69 -1.90 -13.48
C LYS A 86 3.55 -3.38 -13.81
N THR A 87 3.93 -4.24 -12.87
CA THR A 87 3.98 -5.68 -13.11
C THR A 87 2.60 -6.33 -13.03
N TYR A 88 1.77 -5.90 -12.08
CA TYR A 88 0.56 -6.64 -11.73
C TYR A 88 -0.74 -5.88 -11.91
N SER A 89 -0.70 -4.59 -12.21
CA SER A 89 -1.92 -3.81 -12.29
C SER A 89 -2.14 -3.23 -13.70
N THR A 90 -3.03 -2.27 -13.85
CA THR A 90 -3.42 -1.72 -15.14
C THR A 90 -2.45 -0.64 -15.61
N GLU A 91 -2.57 -0.25 -16.89
CA GLU A 91 -1.66 0.72 -17.51
C GLU A 91 -1.55 2.04 -16.77
N GLY A 92 -2.66 2.56 -16.26
CA GLY A 92 -2.67 3.83 -15.52
C GLY A 92 -2.23 3.73 -14.07
N SER A 93 -2.11 2.51 -13.52
CA SER A 93 -1.86 2.30 -12.11
C SER A 93 -0.52 2.82 -11.59
N PRO A 94 0.62 2.67 -12.31
CA PRO A 94 1.89 3.18 -11.80
C PRO A 94 1.85 4.68 -11.50
N SER A 95 1.27 5.46 -12.40
CA SER A 95 1.15 6.91 -12.24
C SER A 95 0.20 7.26 -11.08
N PHE A 96 -0.93 6.56 -11.00
CA PHE A 96 -1.91 6.76 -9.94
C PHE A 96 -1.31 6.42 -8.56
N VAL A 97 -0.67 5.28 -8.44
CA VAL A 97 -0.03 4.83 -7.20
C VAL A 97 1.05 5.82 -6.76
N ASN A 98 1.90 6.23 -7.69
CA ASN A 98 2.95 7.19 -7.39
C ASN A 98 2.38 8.52 -6.88
N GLY A 99 1.35 9.04 -7.54
CA GLY A 99 0.72 10.30 -7.16
C GLY A 99 0.11 10.25 -5.76
N VAL A 100 -0.66 9.20 -5.47
CA VAL A 100 -1.28 9.04 -4.16
C VAL A 100 -0.24 8.89 -3.06
N LEU A 101 0.76 8.02 -3.27
CA LEU A 101 1.79 7.79 -2.26
C LEU A 101 2.67 9.00 -2.02
N SER A 102 2.97 9.78 -3.07
CA SER A 102 3.74 11.01 -2.91
C SER A 102 2.98 12.00 -2.02
N ALA A 103 1.69 12.15 -2.25
CA ALA A 103 0.85 13.03 -1.43
C ALA A 103 0.77 12.55 0.02
N ILE A 104 0.62 11.24 0.23
CA ILE A 104 0.58 10.65 1.57
C ILE A 104 1.93 10.88 2.28
N ALA A 105 3.03 10.63 1.59
CA ALA A 105 4.36 10.81 2.18
C ALA A 105 4.61 12.26 2.57
N ASP A 106 4.18 13.21 1.75
CA ASP A 106 4.29 14.63 2.07
C ASP A 106 3.48 14.99 3.33
N ASP A 107 2.35 14.33 3.53
CA ASP A 107 1.49 14.58 4.67
C ASP A 107 2.06 14.05 5.98
N ILE A 108 2.71 12.89 5.96
CA ILE A 108 3.20 12.23 7.18
C ILE A 108 4.69 12.47 7.46
N ILE A 109 5.47 12.88 6.45
CA ILE A 109 6.90 13.15 6.58
C ILE A 109 7.12 14.63 6.29
N HIS A 110 7.19 15.42 7.33
CA HIS A 110 7.38 16.86 7.20
C HIS A 110 8.83 17.27 7.18
#